data_53c9236e0c4b3c8b91070b6bb114270e
#
_entry.id   53c9236e0c4b3c8b91070b6bb114270e
#
_cell.length_a   1.000
_cell.length_b   1.000
_cell.length_c   1.000
_cell.angle_alpha   90.00
_cell.angle_beta   90.00
_cell.angle_gamma   90.00
#
_symmetry.space_group_name_H-M   'P 1'
#
loop_
_entity.id
_entity.type
_entity.pdbx_description
1 polymer ?
#
loop_
_entity_poly.entity_id
_entity_poly.type
_entity_poly.pdbx_seq_one_letter_code
_entity_poly.pdbx_strand_id
1 'polypeptide(L)'
;MGAVKPPSERVRRKRGKRIQEILTAAAELFGERGYDAVSLEHVAERLDVTKGSLYYYFSSKDELGTAAIETLGDEWTARLEQLLDRTEGTPEARLRALIHEHVTIAVNDYPAALRLFLMPREWPSAQRERIKELRLRHDALFRALIEEGVASGEFTVTSVDTVLQCMHAAMSQAPTWCGELPSAARGKAVDEVADTLLALVHIGQSG
;
A
#
# COMPACT_ATOMS: atom_id res chain seq x y z
N MET A 1 6.01 -23.97 -39.38
CA MET A 1 5.88 -22.99 -38.29
C MET A 1 6.61 -23.56 -37.08
N GLY A 2 7.82 -23.09 -36.75
CA GLY A 2 8.58 -23.55 -35.59
C GLY A 2 7.99 -23.01 -34.31
N ALA A 3 7.61 -23.90 -33.39
CA ALA A 3 7.17 -23.52 -32.03
C ALA A 3 8.37 -22.85 -31.33
N VAL A 4 8.18 -21.57 -30.95
CA VAL A 4 9.16 -20.83 -30.14
C VAL A 4 9.22 -21.51 -28.77
N LYS A 5 10.40 -22.06 -28.44
CA LYS A 5 10.63 -22.73 -27.15
C LYS A 5 10.37 -21.73 -26.01
N PRO A 6 9.54 -22.06 -25.00
CA PRO A 6 9.28 -21.15 -23.91
C PRO A 6 10.57 -20.77 -23.18
N PRO A 7 10.71 -19.51 -22.71
CA PRO A 7 11.91 -19.06 -22.02
C PRO A 7 12.16 -19.88 -20.76
N SER A 8 13.45 -20.14 -20.47
CA SER A 8 13.86 -20.91 -19.29
C SER A 8 13.38 -20.21 -17.99
N GLU A 9 13.20 -20.98 -16.92
CA GLU A 9 12.78 -20.48 -15.61
C GLU A 9 13.70 -19.36 -15.09
N ARG A 10 15.01 -19.49 -15.33
CA ARG A 10 15.99 -18.44 -15.01
C ARG A 10 15.71 -17.13 -15.76
N VAL A 11 15.32 -17.20 -17.02
CA VAL A 11 14.98 -16.00 -17.83
C VAL A 11 13.69 -15.38 -17.33
N ARG A 12 12.67 -16.18 -17.01
CA ARG A 12 11.41 -15.70 -16.43
C ARG A 12 11.64 -15.00 -15.09
N ARG A 13 12.45 -15.59 -14.20
CA ARG A 13 12.78 -15.00 -12.90
C ARG A 13 13.55 -13.67 -13.05
N LYS A 14 14.51 -13.60 -13.95
CA LYS A 14 15.25 -12.33 -14.23
C LYS A 14 14.32 -11.26 -14.78
N ARG A 15 13.41 -11.63 -15.70
CA ARG A 15 12.42 -10.70 -16.25
C ARG A 15 11.46 -10.19 -15.17
N GLY A 16 10.94 -11.07 -14.31
CA GLY A 16 10.08 -10.72 -13.20
C GLY A 16 10.74 -9.72 -12.24
N LYS A 17 12.00 -10.02 -11.83
CA LYS A 17 12.76 -9.11 -10.98
C LYS A 17 12.94 -7.73 -11.62
N ARG A 18 13.21 -7.68 -12.93
CA ARG A 18 13.38 -6.41 -13.64
C ARG A 18 12.08 -5.62 -13.74
N ILE A 19 10.97 -6.29 -13.98
CA ILE A 19 9.64 -5.66 -13.96
C ILE A 19 9.39 -5.05 -12.58
N GLN A 20 9.64 -5.77 -11.50
CA GLN A 20 9.47 -5.27 -10.14
C GLN A 20 10.32 -4.01 -9.87
N GLU A 21 11.59 -4.01 -10.26
CA GLU A 21 12.47 -2.83 -10.14
C GLU A 21 11.89 -1.61 -10.88
N ILE A 22 11.34 -1.83 -12.08
CA ILE A 22 10.71 -0.78 -12.89
C ILE A 22 9.45 -0.24 -12.21
N LEU A 23 8.58 -1.13 -11.71
CA LEU A 23 7.33 -0.75 -11.06
C LEU A 23 7.58 0.03 -9.76
N THR A 24 8.56 -0.40 -8.95
CA THR A 24 8.96 0.31 -7.74
C THR A 24 9.47 1.72 -8.05
N ALA A 25 10.41 1.85 -9.00
CA ALA A 25 10.94 3.17 -9.40
C ALA A 25 9.85 4.08 -9.99
N ALA A 26 8.92 3.53 -10.77
CA ALA A 26 7.80 4.26 -11.32
C ALA A 26 6.86 4.76 -10.22
N ALA A 27 6.53 3.91 -9.26
CA ALA A 27 5.68 4.26 -8.13
C ALA A 27 6.28 5.37 -7.27
N GLU A 28 7.58 5.30 -6.97
CA GLU A 28 8.30 6.35 -6.26
C GLU A 28 8.23 7.67 -7.02
N LEU A 29 8.54 7.68 -8.32
CA LEU A 29 8.49 8.89 -9.14
C LEU A 29 7.09 9.49 -9.23
N PHE A 30 6.07 8.66 -9.44
CA PHE A 30 4.68 9.10 -9.45
C PHE A 30 4.25 9.68 -8.09
N GLY A 31 4.68 9.06 -6.99
CA GLY A 31 4.42 9.57 -5.64
C GLY A 31 5.15 10.86 -5.31
N GLU A 32 6.38 11.06 -5.83
CA GLU A 32 7.21 12.25 -5.63
C GLU A 32 6.72 13.45 -6.45
N ARG A 33 6.33 13.23 -7.72
CA ARG A 33 6.15 14.30 -8.72
C ARG A 33 4.72 14.41 -9.26
N GLY A 34 3.85 13.47 -8.92
CA GLY A 34 2.52 13.33 -9.53
C GLY A 34 2.57 12.61 -10.89
N TYR A 35 1.40 12.11 -11.31
CA TYR A 35 1.31 11.31 -12.54
C TYR A 35 1.73 12.10 -13.79
N ASP A 36 1.24 13.34 -13.96
CA ASP A 36 1.43 14.12 -15.19
C ASP A 36 2.89 14.51 -15.44
N ALA A 37 3.65 14.78 -14.37
CA ALA A 37 5.04 15.21 -14.46
C ALA A 37 6.04 14.08 -14.73
N VAL A 38 5.61 12.81 -14.71
CA VAL A 38 6.48 11.65 -14.94
C VAL A 38 6.31 11.11 -16.35
N SER A 39 7.42 10.73 -16.97
CA SER A 39 7.48 10.02 -18.26
C SER A 39 8.25 8.71 -18.13
N LEU A 40 8.17 7.83 -19.14
CA LEU A 40 9.00 6.63 -19.18
C LEU A 40 10.49 6.95 -19.18
N GLU A 41 10.89 8.08 -19.78
CA GLU A 41 12.26 8.53 -19.78
C GLU A 41 12.77 8.83 -18.36
N HIS A 42 11.97 9.48 -17.52
CA HIS A 42 12.33 9.73 -16.13
C HIS A 42 12.53 8.44 -15.34
N VAL A 43 11.72 7.41 -15.62
CA VAL A 43 11.88 6.09 -14.99
C VAL A 43 13.15 5.40 -15.51
N ALA A 44 13.43 5.50 -16.80
CA ALA A 44 14.67 4.94 -17.39
C ALA A 44 15.92 5.61 -16.80
N GLU A 45 15.91 6.93 -16.64
CA GLU A 45 16.97 7.70 -15.99
C GLU A 45 17.17 7.28 -14.52
N ARG A 46 16.09 7.13 -13.75
CA ARG A 46 16.14 6.69 -12.35
C ARG A 46 16.80 5.30 -12.22
N LEU A 47 16.59 4.43 -13.19
CA LEU A 47 17.11 3.05 -13.22
C LEU A 47 18.45 2.90 -13.92
N ASP A 48 19.01 4.01 -14.42
CA ASP A 48 20.24 4.01 -15.25
C ASP A 48 20.16 3.03 -16.43
N VAL A 49 19.07 3.11 -17.21
CA VAL A 49 18.84 2.29 -18.40
C VAL A 49 18.46 3.13 -19.60
N THR A 50 18.56 2.53 -20.80
CA THR A 50 18.13 3.21 -22.02
C THR A 50 16.58 3.26 -22.09
N LYS A 51 16.05 4.31 -22.71
CA LYS A 51 14.63 4.44 -23.03
C LYS A 51 14.09 3.18 -23.75
N GLY A 52 14.85 2.64 -24.72
CA GLY A 52 14.46 1.43 -25.45
C GLY A 52 14.32 0.20 -24.55
N SER A 53 15.15 0.08 -23.51
CA SER A 53 15.02 -0.99 -22.51
C SER A 53 13.69 -0.91 -21.76
N LEU A 54 13.23 0.28 -21.43
CA LEU A 54 11.97 0.46 -20.70
C LEU A 54 10.76 0.17 -21.60
N TYR A 55 10.79 0.68 -22.84
CA TYR A 55 9.74 0.43 -23.83
C TYR A 55 9.60 -1.07 -24.22
N TYR A 56 10.64 -1.87 -23.99
CA TYR A 56 10.54 -3.34 -24.14
C TYR A 56 9.60 -3.96 -23.10
N TYR A 57 9.45 -3.35 -21.93
CA TYR A 57 8.60 -3.86 -20.84
C TYR A 57 7.23 -3.19 -20.82
N PHE A 58 7.15 -1.89 -21.07
CA PHE A 58 5.91 -1.09 -20.99
C PHE A 58 5.80 -0.18 -22.21
N SER A 59 4.73 -0.33 -22.96
CA SER A 59 4.51 0.41 -24.22
C SER A 59 4.08 1.88 -24.00
N SER A 60 3.56 2.19 -22.81
CA SER A 60 3.07 3.54 -22.47
C SER A 60 3.21 3.84 -20.98
N LYS A 61 3.11 5.14 -20.63
CA LYS A 61 3.03 5.59 -19.25
C LYS A 61 1.78 5.06 -18.54
N ASP A 62 0.67 4.99 -19.24
CA ASP A 62 -0.59 4.48 -18.70
C ASP A 62 -0.49 3.01 -18.32
N GLU A 63 0.12 2.19 -19.18
CA GLU A 63 0.38 0.77 -18.89
C GLU A 63 1.29 0.62 -17.67
N LEU A 64 2.39 1.38 -17.63
CA LEU A 64 3.33 1.37 -16.50
C LEU A 64 2.65 1.83 -15.21
N GLY A 65 1.87 2.92 -15.26
CA GLY A 65 1.17 3.46 -14.10
C GLY A 65 0.12 2.50 -13.55
N THR A 66 -0.67 1.88 -14.43
CA THR A 66 -1.65 0.85 -14.04
C THR A 66 -0.96 -0.34 -13.38
N ALA A 67 0.09 -0.87 -14.00
CA ALA A 67 0.82 -2.01 -13.47
C ALA A 67 1.50 -1.69 -12.12
N ALA A 68 2.01 -0.47 -11.94
CA ALA A 68 2.62 -0.04 -10.67
C ALA A 68 1.57 0.03 -9.54
N ILE A 69 0.40 0.62 -9.80
CA ILE A 69 -0.71 0.71 -8.85
C ILE A 69 -1.19 -0.70 -8.45
N GLU A 70 -1.42 -1.56 -9.44
CA GLU A 70 -1.92 -2.92 -9.21
C GLU A 70 -0.93 -3.74 -8.39
N THR A 71 0.34 -3.77 -8.83
CA THR A 71 1.36 -4.58 -8.16
C THR A 71 1.56 -4.14 -6.71
N LEU A 72 1.70 -2.85 -6.45
CA LEU A 72 1.90 -2.35 -5.09
C LEU A 72 0.67 -2.54 -4.21
N GLY A 73 -0.53 -2.27 -4.75
CA GLY A 73 -1.77 -2.45 -4.01
C GLY A 73 -2.04 -3.91 -3.66
N ASP A 74 -1.76 -4.83 -4.59
CA ASP A 74 -1.91 -6.26 -4.38
C ASP A 74 -0.85 -6.79 -3.41
N GLU A 75 0.42 -6.38 -3.52
CA GLU A 75 1.49 -6.78 -2.58
C GLU A 75 1.21 -6.30 -1.16
N TRP A 76 0.79 -5.04 -1.02
CA TRP A 76 0.45 -4.48 0.29
C TRP A 76 -0.71 -5.23 0.93
N THR A 77 -1.81 -5.39 0.20
CA THR A 77 -3.00 -6.10 0.69
C THR A 77 -2.67 -7.55 1.03
N ALA A 78 -1.95 -8.27 0.16
CA ALA A 78 -1.55 -9.65 0.41
C ALA A 78 -0.66 -9.80 1.65
N ARG A 79 0.21 -8.82 1.93
CA ARG A 79 1.04 -8.81 3.15
C ARG A 79 0.19 -8.67 4.42
N LEU A 80 -0.83 -7.82 4.39
CA LEU A 80 -1.78 -7.66 5.50
C LEU A 80 -2.67 -8.89 5.69
N GLU A 81 -3.17 -9.47 4.61
CA GLU A 81 -3.92 -10.73 4.64
C GLU A 81 -3.09 -11.87 5.26
N GLN A 82 -1.84 -12.05 4.80
CA GLN A 82 -0.92 -13.05 5.36
C GLN A 82 -0.56 -12.79 6.83
N LEU A 83 -0.54 -11.55 7.28
CA LEU A 83 -0.38 -11.22 8.69
C LEU A 83 -1.59 -11.74 9.47
N LEU A 84 -2.81 -11.43 9.01
CA LEU A 84 -4.04 -11.82 9.67
C LEU A 84 -4.21 -13.34 9.74
N ASP A 85 -3.82 -14.06 8.69
CA ASP A 85 -3.85 -15.54 8.64
C ASP A 85 -2.95 -16.19 9.70
N ARG A 86 -1.92 -15.48 10.15
CA ARG A 86 -0.93 -15.97 11.13
C ARG A 86 -1.10 -15.37 12.52
N THR A 87 -1.93 -14.32 12.66
CA THR A 87 -2.16 -13.65 13.94
C THR A 87 -3.40 -14.23 14.60
N GLU A 88 -3.17 -15.07 15.59
CA GLU A 88 -4.22 -15.58 16.48
C GLU A 88 -4.52 -14.57 17.58
N GLY A 89 -5.67 -14.70 18.22
CA GLY A 89 -6.05 -13.91 19.39
C GLY A 89 -7.34 -13.12 19.20
N THR A 90 -7.54 -12.14 20.07
CA THR A 90 -8.75 -11.31 20.09
C THR A 90 -8.79 -10.33 18.90
N PRO A 91 -9.99 -9.81 18.53
CA PRO A 91 -10.12 -8.73 17.57
C PRO A 91 -9.19 -7.55 17.84
N GLU A 92 -8.99 -7.19 19.12
CA GLU A 92 -8.07 -6.12 19.53
C GLU A 92 -6.62 -6.41 19.17
N ALA A 93 -6.13 -7.60 19.52
CA ALA A 93 -4.76 -8.00 19.23
C ALA A 93 -4.50 -8.04 17.71
N ARG A 94 -5.46 -8.57 16.95
CA ARG A 94 -5.41 -8.66 15.48
C ARG A 94 -5.50 -7.29 14.80
N LEU A 95 -6.37 -6.41 15.28
CA LEU A 95 -6.50 -5.04 14.77
C LEU A 95 -5.23 -4.23 15.05
N ARG A 96 -4.67 -4.34 16.27
CA ARG A 96 -3.40 -3.69 16.62
C ARG A 96 -2.27 -4.14 15.69
N ALA A 97 -2.14 -5.45 15.45
CA ALA A 97 -1.13 -5.99 14.55
C ALA A 97 -1.31 -5.48 13.12
N LEU A 98 -2.56 -5.39 12.65
CA LEU A 98 -2.89 -4.89 11.32
C LEU A 98 -2.52 -3.41 11.15
N ILE A 99 -2.85 -2.56 12.13
CA ILE A 99 -2.49 -1.12 12.14
C ILE A 99 -0.97 -0.99 12.15
N HIS A 100 -0.28 -1.70 13.04
CA HIS A 100 1.17 -1.66 13.16
C HIS A 100 1.87 -2.03 11.84
N GLU A 101 1.46 -3.14 11.21
CA GLU A 101 2.04 -3.58 9.94
C GLU A 101 1.77 -2.59 8.82
N HIS A 102 0.54 -2.05 8.74
CA HIS A 102 0.20 -1.02 7.76
C HIS A 102 1.12 0.20 7.89
N VAL A 103 1.28 0.73 9.10
CA VAL A 103 2.14 1.90 9.34
C VAL A 103 3.61 1.56 9.08
N THR A 104 4.06 0.35 9.43
CA THR A 104 5.42 -0.14 9.14
C THR A 104 5.71 -0.14 7.66
N ILE A 105 4.81 -0.69 6.84
CA ILE A 105 4.93 -0.68 5.36
C ILE A 105 4.99 0.76 4.84
N ALA A 106 4.06 1.61 5.31
CA ALA A 106 3.95 2.99 4.87
C ALA A 106 5.20 3.84 5.20
N VAL A 107 5.78 3.64 6.37
CA VAL A 107 6.92 4.44 6.87
C VAL A 107 8.26 3.95 6.33
N ASN A 108 8.44 2.63 6.22
CA ASN A 108 9.75 2.06 5.93
C ASN A 108 9.91 1.56 4.50
N ASP A 109 8.87 0.92 3.94
CA ASP A 109 9.02 0.19 2.69
C ASP A 109 8.60 1.03 1.48
N TYR A 110 7.50 1.78 1.60
CA TYR A 110 6.91 2.50 0.46
C TYR A 110 6.41 3.92 0.79
N PRO A 111 7.23 4.81 1.39
CA PRO A 111 6.75 6.12 1.83
C PRO A 111 6.24 7.01 0.68
N ALA A 112 6.83 6.91 -0.51
CA ALA A 112 6.39 7.66 -1.70
C ALA A 112 5.18 7.01 -2.38
N ALA A 113 5.14 5.67 -2.44
CA ALA A 113 4.07 4.93 -3.11
C ALA A 113 2.70 5.13 -2.45
N LEU A 114 2.65 5.37 -1.14
CA LEU A 114 1.40 5.68 -0.44
C LEU A 114 0.70 6.90 -1.05
N ARG A 115 1.44 7.91 -1.51
CA ARG A 115 0.87 9.11 -2.14
C ARG A 115 0.04 8.78 -3.39
N LEU A 116 0.39 7.72 -4.12
CA LEU A 116 -0.38 7.27 -5.29
C LEU A 116 -1.83 6.96 -4.92
N PHE A 117 -2.03 6.32 -3.77
CA PHE A 117 -3.36 5.94 -3.28
C PHE A 117 -4.09 7.11 -2.60
N LEU A 118 -3.36 8.13 -2.12
CA LEU A 118 -3.94 9.28 -1.42
C LEU A 118 -4.43 10.38 -2.36
N MET A 119 -3.86 10.51 -3.56
CA MET A 119 -4.18 11.55 -4.53
C MET A 119 -4.80 11.01 -5.84
N PRO A 120 -5.90 10.23 -5.75
CA PRO A 120 -6.47 9.58 -6.93
C PRO A 120 -7.00 10.55 -7.99
N ARG A 121 -7.26 11.82 -7.64
CA ARG A 121 -7.75 12.82 -8.59
C ARG A 121 -6.71 13.24 -9.62
N GLU A 122 -5.43 13.05 -9.32
CA GLU A 122 -4.32 13.34 -10.22
C GLU A 122 -4.13 12.26 -11.30
N TRP A 123 -4.88 11.17 -11.23
CA TRP A 123 -4.78 10.05 -12.15
C TRP A 123 -5.89 10.06 -13.22
N PRO A 124 -5.62 9.54 -14.43
CA PRO A 124 -6.66 9.28 -15.42
C PRO A 124 -7.79 8.38 -14.87
N SER A 125 -8.97 8.44 -15.48
CA SER A 125 -10.19 7.77 -14.95
C SER A 125 -10.02 6.27 -14.71
N ALA A 126 -9.37 5.55 -15.64
CA ALA A 126 -9.16 4.10 -15.52
C ALA A 126 -8.33 3.74 -14.28
N GLN A 127 -7.24 4.47 -14.03
CA GLN A 127 -6.40 4.26 -12.86
C GLN A 127 -7.14 4.66 -11.56
N ARG A 128 -7.96 5.72 -11.58
CA ARG A 128 -8.78 6.11 -10.41
C ARG A 128 -9.73 5.00 -9.96
N GLU A 129 -10.44 4.37 -10.90
CA GLU A 129 -11.32 3.25 -10.57
C GLU A 129 -10.54 2.06 -9.99
N ARG A 130 -9.37 1.76 -10.55
CA ARG A 130 -8.53 0.69 -10.02
C ARG A 130 -8.00 0.99 -8.61
N ILE A 131 -7.54 2.23 -8.37
CA ILE A 131 -7.14 2.67 -7.02
C ILE A 131 -8.31 2.53 -6.04
N LYS A 132 -9.52 2.91 -6.45
CA LYS A 132 -10.72 2.77 -5.61
C LYS A 132 -11.01 1.32 -5.24
N GLU A 133 -10.93 0.39 -6.20
CA GLU A 133 -11.11 -1.04 -5.94
C GLU A 133 -10.09 -1.58 -4.93
N LEU A 134 -8.80 -1.24 -5.12
CA LEU A 134 -7.73 -1.64 -4.21
C LEU A 134 -7.92 -1.07 -2.81
N ARG A 135 -8.35 0.19 -2.69
CA ARG A 135 -8.67 0.81 -1.41
C ARG A 135 -9.84 0.14 -0.71
N LEU A 136 -10.88 -0.24 -1.44
CA LEU A 136 -12.03 -0.97 -0.86
C LEU A 136 -11.63 -2.35 -0.32
N ARG A 137 -10.77 -3.09 -1.04
CA ARG A 137 -10.24 -4.37 -0.56
C ARG A 137 -9.41 -4.18 0.71
N HIS A 138 -8.55 -3.18 0.72
CA HIS A 138 -7.73 -2.84 1.88
C HIS A 138 -8.59 -2.45 3.09
N ASP A 139 -9.58 -1.55 2.90
CA ASP A 139 -10.51 -1.10 3.93
C ASP A 139 -11.30 -2.27 4.54
N ALA A 140 -11.69 -3.24 3.71
CA ALA A 140 -12.45 -4.40 4.16
C ALA A 140 -11.74 -5.24 5.23
N LEU A 141 -10.39 -5.29 5.24
CA LEU A 141 -9.62 -6.00 6.26
C LEU A 141 -9.79 -5.37 7.65
N PHE A 142 -9.70 -4.05 7.72
CA PHE A 142 -9.88 -3.30 8.97
C PHE A 142 -11.34 -3.35 9.43
N ARG A 143 -12.26 -3.16 8.50
CA ARG A 143 -13.70 -3.19 8.75
C ARG A 143 -14.13 -4.51 9.38
N ALA A 144 -13.73 -5.63 8.80
CA ALA A 144 -14.08 -6.97 9.29
C ALA A 144 -13.66 -7.17 10.76
N LEU A 145 -12.46 -6.73 11.15
CA LEU A 145 -11.98 -6.85 12.52
C LEU A 145 -12.73 -5.92 13.48
N ILE A 146 -13.04 -4.70 13.05
CA ILE A 146 -13.82 -3.77 13.90
C ILE A 146 -15.23 -4.31 14.10
N GLU A 147 -15.88 -4.81 13.06
CA GLU A 147 -17.22 -5.40 13.15
C GLU A 147 -17.22 -6.67 14.00
N GLU A 148 -16.17 -7.53 13.89
CA GLU A 148 -15.98 -8.71 14.74
C GLU A 148 -15.87 -8.31 16.23
N GLY A 149 -15.06 -7.29 16.54
CA GLY A 149 -14.88 -6.78 17.90
C GLY A 149 -16.14 -6.14 18.46
N VAL A 150 -16.93 -5.43 17.65
CA VAL A 150 -18.23 -4.91 18.05
C VAL A 150 -19.23 -6.04 18.32
N ALA A 151 -19.27 -7.05 17.45
CA ALA A 151 -20.16 -8.20 17.62
C ALA A 151 -19.82 -9.04 18.86
N SER A 152 -18.55 -9.17 19.23
CA SER A 152 -18.10 -9.85 20.45
C SER A 152 -18.26 -9.02 21.72
N GLY A 153 -18.54 -7.71 21.61
CA GLY A 153 -18.59 -6.77 22.73
C GLY A 153 -17.23 -6.28 23.22
N GLU A 154 -16.15 -6.62 22.53
CA GLU A 154 -14.79 -6.15 22.85
C GLU A 154 -14.59 -4.69 22.45
N PHE A 155 -15.25 -4.24 21.40
CA PHE A 155 -15.20 -2.85 20.92
C PHE A 155 -16.53 -2.11 21.16
N THR A 156 -16.40 -0.82 21.44
CA THR A 156 -17.55 0.09 21.55
C THR A 156 -17.31 1.29 20.66
N VAL A 157 -17.93 1.31 19.48
CA VAL A 157 -17.80 2.39 18.51
C VAL A 157 -19.14 3.02 18.19
N THR A 158 -19.15 4.35 18.03
CA THR A 158 -20.36 5.07 17.60
C THR A 158 -20.65 4.84 16.12
N SER A 159 -19.60 4.73 15.29
CA SER A 159 -19.70 4.54 13.85
C SER A 159 -18.42 3.87 13.34
N VAL A 160 -18.56 2.67 12.79
CA VAL A 160 -17.44 1.95 12.14
C VAL A 160 -16.83 2.76 11.01
N ASP A 161 -17.67 3.39 10.17
CA ASP A 161 -17.20 4.23 9.06
C ASP A 161 -16.36 5.41 9.54
N THR A 162 -16.77 6.09 10.60
CA THR A 162 -16.03 7.23 11.16
C THR A 162 -14.69 6.77 11.74
N VAL A 163 -14.66 5.67 12.49
CA VAL A 163 -13.44 5.10 13.05
C VAL A 163 -12.47 4.74 11.91
N LEU A 164 -12.93 4.06 10.87
CA LEU A 164 -12.12 3.69 9.70
C LEU A 164 -11.54 4.93 9.01
N GLN A 165 -12.34 5.97 8.77
CA GLN A 165 -11.86 7.21 8.15
C GLN A 165 -10.78 7.88 8.98
N CYS A 166 -10.96 7.96 10.31
CA CYS A 166 -9.94 8.51 11.21
C CYS A 166 -8.65 7.67 11.21
N MET A 167 -8.76 6.34 11.31
CA MET A 167 -7.62 5.45 11.25
C MET A 167 -6.84 5.61 9.95
N HIS A 168 -7.51 5.53 8.80
CA HIS A 168 -6.86 5.65 7.50
C HIS A 168 -6.24 7.03 7.28
N ALA A 169 -6.89 8.11 7.71
CA ALA A 169 -6.33 9.44 7.64
C ALA A 169 -5.01 9.54 8.44
N ALA A 170 -4.99 9.03 9.68
CA ALA A 170 -3.81 9.06 10.52
C ALA A 170 -2.69 8.16 9.99
N MET A 171 -3.00 6.92 9.60
CA MET A 171 -2.03 5.97 9.00
C MET A 171 -1.41 6.54 7.72
N SER A 172 -2.20 7.23 6.91
CA SER A 172 -1.73 7.87 5.68
C SER A 172 -0.79 9.04 5.91
N GLN A 173 -0.91 9.73 7.05
CA GLN A 173 -0.03 10.85 7.42
C GLN A 173 1.21 10.40 8.21
N ALA A 174 1.22 9.21 8.80
CA ALA A 174 2.34 8.71 9.58
C ALA A 174 3.70 8.79 8.85
N PRO A 175 3.84 8.49 7.54
CA PRO A 175 5.11 8.61 6.83
C PRO A 175 5.69 10.02 6.80
N THR A 176 4.86 11.07 6.88
CA THR A 176 5.32 12.47 6.79
C THR A 176 6.15 12.90 7.99
N TRP A 177 5.85 12.37 9.17
CA TRP A 177 6.55 12.73 10.42
C TRP A 177 7.36 11.56 11.01
N CYS A 178 6.90 10.32 10.91
CA CYS A 178 7.70 9.17 11.32
C CYS A 178 8.97 9.02 10.46
N GLY A 179 8.88 9.32 9.15
CA GLY A 179 9.99 9.22 8.23
C GLY A 179 11.16 10.18 8.56
N GLU A 180 10.87 11.31 9.19
CA GLU A 180 11.86 12.29 9.63
C GLU A 180 12.60 11.87 10.90
N LEU A 181 12.07 10.89 11.65
CA LEU A 181 12.69 10.41 12.89
C LEU A 181 13.95 9.57 12.60
N PRO A 182 14.94 9.60 13.50
CA PRO A 182 16.05 8.65 13.45
C PRO A 182 15.53 7.20 13.43
N SER A 183 16.21 6.32 12.72
CA SER A 183 15.80 4.91 12.55
C SER A 183 15.49 4.21 13.88
N ALA A 184 16.28 4.48 14.94
CA ALA A 184 16.06 3.92 16.27
C ALA A 184 14.76 4.39 16.96
N ALA A 185 14.22 5.54 16.56
CA ALA A 185 12.97 6.10 17.11
C ALA A 185 11.73 5.71 16.31
N ARG A 186 11.89 5.31 15.05
CA ARG A 186 10.75 4.99 14.15
C ARG A 186 9.91 3.83 14.67
N GLY A 187 10.55 2.75 15.14
CA GLY A 187 9.83 1.59 15.68
C GLY A 187 8.89 1.98 16.82
N LYS A 188 9.41 2.76 17.77
CA LYS A 188 8.61 3.27 18.89
C LYS A 188 7.44 4.17 18.41
N ALA A 189 7.70 5.04 17.44
CA ALA A 189 6.65 5.90 16.88
C ALA A 189 5.55 5.09 16.17
N VAL A 190 5.90 4.02 15.47
CA VAL A 190 4.95 3.10 14.86
C VAL A 190 4.09 2.41 15.92
N ASP A 191 4.69 1.93 17.00
CA ASP A 191 3.96 1.36 18.15
C ASP A 191 2.98 2.38 18.75
N GLU A 192 3.43 3.60 19.01
CA GLU A 192 2.61 4.67 19.58
C GLU A 192 1.43 5.05 18.66
N VAL A 193 1.64 5.05 17.34
CA VAL A 193 0.55 5.24 16.37
C VAL A 193 -0.45 4.10 16.45
N ALA A 194 0.03 2.86 16.48
CA ALA A 194 -0.85 1.69 16.55
C ALA A 194 -1.71 1.70 17.81
N ASP A 195 -1.11 1.97 18.97
CA ASP A 195 -1.80 2.02 20.26
C ASP A 195 -2.81 3.17 20.31
N THR A 196 -2.45 4.35 19.77
CA THR A 196 -3.34 5.51 19.70
C THR A 196 -4.55 5.25 18.81
N LEU A 197 -4.34 4.63 17.64
CA LEU A 197 -5.44 4.33 16.73
C LEU A 197 -6.34 3.20 17.25
N LEU A 198 -5.77 2.23 17.96
CA LEU A 198 -6.54 1.18 18.60
C LEU A 198 -7.52 1.76 19.63
N ALA A 199 -7.14 2.83 20.35
CA ALA A 199 -8.04 3.48 21.29
C ALA A 199 -9.35 4.00 20.65
N LEU A 200 -9.38 4.25 19.34
CA LEU A 200 -10.57 4.71 18.63
C LEU A 200 -11.72 3.68 18.64
N VAL A 201 -11.45 2.40 18.84
CA VAL A 201 -12.50 1.38 18.93
C VAL A 201 -13.14 1.27 20.33
N HIS A 202 -12.68 2.06 21.28
CA HIS A 202 -13.18 2.09 22.66
C HIS A 202 -13.86 3.43 23.04
N ILE A 203 -14.06 4.36 22.08
CA ILE A 203 -14.60 5.70 22.36
C ILE A 203 -16.14 5.78 22.30
N GLY A 204 -16.83 4.70 22.00
CA GLY A 204 -18.28 4.65 21.99
C GLY A 204 -18.83 4.74 23.40
N GLN A 205 -20.04 5.37 23.57
CA GLN A 205 -20.73 5.34 24.84
C GLN A 205 -21.32 3.94 25.04
N SER A 206 -21.00 3.30 26.15
CA SER A 206 -21.76 2.14 26.62
C SER A 206 -23.16 2.63 26.99
N GLY A 207 -24.16 2.27 26.19
CA GLY A 207 -25.56 2.57 26.44
C GLY A 207 -26.12 1.74 27.61
#